data_2467b6b9a5e7b8b967d7189b4e5df1ab
#
_entry.id   2467b6b9a5e7b8b967d7189b4e5df1ab
#
_cell.length_a   1.000
_cell.length_b   1.000
_cell.length_c   1.000
_cell.angle_alpha   90.00
_cell.angle_beta   90.00
_cell.angle_gamma   90.00
#
_symmetry.space_group_name_H-M   'P 1'
#
loop_
_entity.id
_entity.type
_entity.pdbx_description
1 polymer ?
#
loop_
_entity_poly.entity_id
_entity_poly.type
_entity_poly.pdbx_seq_one_letter_code
_entity_poly.pdbx_strand_id
1 'polypeptide(L)'
;MSTIPKAIVLTGSILHESDAKTAHGLIRGTERFEIVAVIDTQHAGKDAGEVIDGVFRNIPVYVDVNTAIQAIDNIEFCIIGIATVGGVLPEAFLPIIETCIKNKMSIVNGLHEYLSDNKHICSLAAEHQVDLIDVRKPKAKKDLHFWNGSIHQVKTNIIAVIGTDCALGKRTTCRLILQACQKHNINAQMIYTGQTGWMQGGKYGFIFDSTLNDFISGELEHAIVNCYNETSADVILIEGQSALRNPSGPAGAEFLVSGNAKQVILVHAPKRKHYEHTPLWGAIHDVPSEIALIKMYG
;
A
#
# COMPACT_ATOMS: atom_id res chain seq x y z
N MET A 1 -8.87 -24.64 6.72
CA MET A 1 -8.73 -23.20 6.39
C MET A 1 -7.50 -22.74 7.13
N SER A 2 -6.49 -22.20 6.46
CA SER A 2 -5.37 -21.56 7.15
C SER A 2 -5.90 -20.36 7.91
N THR A 3 -5.58 -20.26 9.19
CA THR A 3 -5.90 -19.07 10.00
C THR A 3 -5.15 -17.87 9.44
N ILE A 4 -5.82 -16.72 9.37
CA ILE A 4 -5.16 -15.47 8.98
C ILE A 4 -4.14 -15.14 10.08
N PRO A 5 -2.86 -14.89 9.75
CA PRO A 5 -1.83 -14.67 10.75
C PRO A 5 -2.04 -13.35 11.50
N LYS A 6 -1.78 -13.38 12.81
CA LYS A 6 -1.87 -12.20 13.68
C LYS A 6 -0.69 -11.27 13.50
N ALA A 7 -0.98 -9.98 13.40
CA ALA A 7 0.05 -8.96 13.23
C ALA A 7 -0.17 -7.76 14.15
N ILE A 8 0.94 -7.18 14.63
CA ILE A 8 0.98 -5.85 15.22
C ILE A 8 1.50 -4.85 14.21
N VAL A 9 1.09 -3.59 14.35
CA VAL A 9 1.53 -2.49 13.48
C VAL A 9 2.34 -1.48 14.28
N LEU A 10 3.57 -1.21 13.85
CA LEU A 10 4.48 -0.26 14.52
C LEU A 10 4.34 1.12 13.89
N THR A 11 3.95 2.12 14.70
CA THR A 11 3.84 3.53 14.30
C THR A 11 4.69 4.48 15.13
N GLY A 12 5.26 3.98 16.24
CA GLY A 12 6.11 4.76 17.14
C GLY A 12 5.33 5.75 18.00
N SER A 13 4.97 6.90 17.44
CA SER A 13 4.19 7.94 18.13
C SER A 13 3.31 8.75 17.16
N ILE A 14 3.25 8.36 15.88
CA ILE A 14 2.64 9.15 14.80
C ILE A 14 1.36 8.53 14.24
N LEU A 15 0.70 7.64 14.99
CA LEU A 15 -0.50 6.94 14.51
C LEU A 15 -1.56 7.88 13.92
N HIS A 16 -1.73 9.10 14.46
CA HIS A 16 -2.70 10.08 13.98
C HIS A 16 -2.24 10.88 12.77
N GLU A 17 -0.97 10.79 12.38
CA GLU A 17 -0.38 11.60 11.33
C GLU A 17 -0.52 10.94 9.94
N SER A 18 -0.40 11.77 8.88
CA SER A 18 -0.45 11.30 7.49
C SER A 18 0.64 10.28 7.14
N ASP A 19 1.76 10.35 7.83
CA ASP A 19 2.90 9.46 7.62
C ASP A 19 2.66 8.03 8.15
N ALA A 20 1.63 7.84 8.97
CA ALA A 20 1.13 6.50 9.33
C ALA A 20 0.11 5.92 8.31
N LYS A 21 0.10 6.40 7.06
CA LYS A 21 -0.87 5.99 6.03
C LYS A 21 -0.91 4.48 5.77
N THR A 22 0.19 3.76 5.96
CA THR A 22 0.23 2.29 5.87
C THR A 22 -0.58 1.68 7.01
N ALA A 23 -0.33 2.09 8.26
CA ALA A 23 -1.12 1.69 9.43
C ALA A 23 -2.60 2.02 9.24
N HIS A 24 -2.93 3.24 8.80
CA HIS A 24 -4.32 3.64 8.52
C HIS A 24 -5.02 2.69 7.53
N GLY A 25 -4.30 2.27 6.49
CA GLY A 25 -4.82 1.30 5.53
C GLY A 25 -5.14 -0.04 6.18
N LEU A 26 -4.21 -0.59 6.96
CA LEU A 26 -4.33 -1.90 7.62
C LEU A 26 -5.42 -1.89 8.71
N ILE A 27 -5.49 -0.84 9.52
CA ILE A 27 -6.51 -0.67 10.56
C ILE A 27 -7.92 -0.60 9.95
N ARG A 28 -8.08 -0.01 8.76
CA ARG A 28 -9.36 0.03 8.04
C ARG A 28 -9.75 -1.30 7.40
N GLY A 29 -8.80 -2.24 7.30
CA GLY A 29 -9.05 -3.60 6.84
C GLY A 29 -7.95 -4.16 5.96
N THR A 30 -7.67 -5.43 6.20
CA THR A 30 -6.75 -6.25 5.42
C THR A 30 -7.25 -7.69 5.41
N GLU A 31 -7.06 -8.37 4.30
CA GLU A 31 -7.37 -9.79 4.15
C GLU A 31 -6.13 -10.68 4.33
N ARG A 32 -4.94 -10.06 4.45
CA ARG A 32 -3.67 -10.78 4.62
C ARG A 32 -3.31 -11.04 6.07
N PHE A 33 -3.69 -10.13 6.97
CA PHE A 33 -3.33 -10.17 8.38
C PHE A 33 -4.54 -9.89 9.27
N GLU A 34 -4.60 -10.52 10.42
CA GLU A 34 -5.44 -10.09 11.54
C GLU A 34 -4.67 -9.04 12.35
N ILE A 35 -5.02 -7.77 12.24
CA ILE A 35 -4.37 -6.70 13.01
C ILE A 35 -4.92 -6.75 14.43
N VAL A 36 -4.09 -7.25 15.37
CA VAL A 36 -4.48 -7.47 16.76
C VAL A 36 -4.08 -6.32 17.69
N ALA A 37 -3.12 -5.47 17.28
CA ALA A 37 -2.73 -4.29 18.03
C ALA A 37 -1.91 -3.30 17.19
N VAL A 38 -1.79 -2.07 17.69
CA VAL A 38 -0.85 -1.06 17.20
C VAL A 38 0.12 -0.70 18.33
N ILE A 39 1.39 -0.49 17.98
CA ILE A 39 2.42 -0.02 18.93
C ILE A 39 2.65 1.46 18.67
N ASP A 40 2.17 2.28 19.60
CA ASP A 40 2.25 3.74 19.53
C ASP A 40 2.29 4.35 20.93
N THR A 41 3.39 5.03 21.26
CA THR A 41 3.61 5.57 22.62
C THR A 41 2.65 6.69 22.98
N GLN A 42 2.21 7.48 22.00
CA GLN A 42 1.35 8.65 22.23
C GLN A 42 -0.12 8.27 22.45
N HIS A 43 -0.57 7.16 21.89
CA HIS A 43 -1.98 6.78 21.88
C HIS A 43 -2.26 5.49 22.67
N ALA A 44 -1.31 5.04 23.49
CA ALA A 44 -1.48 3.84 24.31
C ALA A 44 -2.76 3.90 25.16
N GLY A 45 -3.46 2.77 25.24
CA GLY A 45 -4.74 2.64 25.94
C GLY A 45 -5.98 3.07 25.15
N LYS A 46 -5.83 3.56 23.91
CA LYS A 46 -6.95 3.90 23.02
C LYS A 46 -7.22 2.77 22.01
N ASP A 47 -8.33 2.87 21.31
CA ASP A 47 -8.59 2.08 20.09
C ASP A 47 -7.93 2.76 18.88
N ALA A 48 -7.24 1.99 18.07
CA ALA A 48 -6.53 2.50 16.91
C ALA A 48 -7.47 3.12 15.86
N GLY A 49 -8.66 2.58 15.69
CA GLY A 49 -9.67 3.11 14.80
C GLY A 49 -10.19 4.45 15.25
N GLU A 50 -10.46 4.61 16.55
CA GLU A 50 -10.89 5.89 17.12
C GLU A 50 -9.83 6.97 16.93
N VAL A 51 -8.54 6.61 17.04
CA VAL A 51 -7.43 7.55 16.82
C VAL A 51 -7.37 8.05 15.39
N ILE A 52 -7.58 7.18 14.40
CA ILE A 52 -7.38 7.55 12.99
C ILE A 52 -8.59 8.22 12.33
N ASP A 53 -9.81 7.85 12.71
CA ASP A 53 -11.03 8.38 12.07
C ASP A 53 -12.29 8.33 12.96
N GLY A 54 -12.16 8.11 14.27
CA GLY A 54 -13.26 8.13 15.22
C GLY A 54 -14.16 6.89 15.18
N VAL A 55 -13.77 5.84 14.46
CA VAL A 55 -14.54 4.60 14.36
C VAL A 55 -13.89 3.50 15.21
N PHE A 56 -14.59 3.02 16.23
CA PHE A 56 -14.12 1.91 17.06
C PHE A 56 -13.95 0.62 16.24
N ARG A 57 -12.78 -0.03 16.35
CA ARG A 57 -12.44 -1.26 15.58
C ARG A 57 -11.98 -2.41 16.45
N ASN A 58 -11.96 -2.24 17.76
CA ASN A 58 -11.46 -3.21 18.72
C ASN A 58 -9.98 -3.61 18.44
N ILE A 59 -9.17 -2.62 18.08
CA ILE A 59 -7.72 -2.76 17.86
C ILE A 59 -7.01 -1.93 18.92
N PRO A 60 -6.55 -2.53 20.02
CA PRO A 60 -5.90 -1.80 21.11
C PRO A 60 -4.56 -1.21 20.69
N VAL A 61 -4.23 -0.05 21.27
CA VAL A 61 -2.92 0.58 21.12
C VAL A 61 -2.11 0.34 22.39
N TYR A 62 -0.93 -0.27 22.24
CA TYR A 62 0.02 -0.51 23.32
C TYR A 62 1.19 0.45 23.26
N VAL A 63 1.80 0.71 24.42
CA VAL A 63 2.95 1.60 24.53
C VAL A 63 4.21 0.98 23.91
N ASP A 64 4.36 -0.33 24.02
CA ASP A 64 5.49 -1.09 23.50
C ASP A 64 5.11 -2.55 23.15
N VAL A 65 6.05 -3.24 22.51
CA VAL A 65 5.88 -4.63 22.07
C VAL A 65 5.74 -5.59 23.26
N ASN A 66 6.48 -5.37 24.35
CA ASN A 66 6.45 -6.28 25.49
C ASN A 66 5.07 -6.31 26.16
N THR A 67 4.46 -5.13 26.29
CA THR A 67 3.08 -5.00 26.82
C THR A 67 2.08 -5.70 25.89
N ALA A 68 2.24 -5.58 24.58
CA ALA A 68 1.37 -6.27 23.62
C ALA A 68 1.51 -7.80 23.69
N ILE A 69 2.73 -8.33 23.79
CA ILE A 69 3.01 -9.77 23.90
C ILE A 69 2.43 -10.37 25.19
N GLN A 70 2.43 -9.62 26.28
CA GLN A 70 1.82 -10.07 27.55
C GLN A 70 0.30 -10.18 27.48
N ALA A 71 -0.33 -9.40 26.60
CA ALA A 71 -1.78 -9.33 26.47
C ALA A 71 -2.34 -10.19 25.34
N ILE A 72 -1.53 -10.53 24.33
CA ILE A 72 -1.98 -11.19 23.09
C ILE A 72 -1.07 -12.35 22.77
N ASP A 73 -1.67 -13.53 22.65
CA ASP A 73 -0.96 -14.77 22.28
C ASP A 73 -0.78 -14.89 20.76
N ASN A 74 0.32 -15.55 20.38
CA ASN A 74 0.59 -15.97 19.00
C ASN A 74 0.60 -14.82 17.98
N ILE A 75 1.33 -13.75 18.28
CA ILE A 75 1.60 -12.70 17.30
C ILE A 75 2.71 -13.21 16.35
N GLU A 76 2.42 -13.31 15.06
CA GLU A 76 3.30 -13.87 14.06
C GLU A 76 4.07 -12.82 13.26
N PHE A 77 3.52 -11.60 13.14
CA PHE A 77 4.10 -10.53 12.34
C PHE A 77 4.15 -9.19 13.09
N CYS A 78 5.20 -8.43 12.81
CA CYS A 78 5.29 -7.01 13.08
C CYS A 78 5.40 -6.24 11.77
N ILE A 79 4.46 -5.33 11.51
CA ILE A 79 4.40 -4.55 10.27
C ILE A 79 4.83 -3.11 10.55
N ILE A 80 5.80 -2.60 9.81
CA ILE A 80 6.20 -1.19 9.88
C ILE A 80 5.10 -0.35 9.22
N GLY A 81 4.33 0.37 10.05
CA GLY A 81 3.09 1.05 9.67
C GLY A 81 3.26 2.47 9.15
N ILE A 82 4.50 2.95 9.05
CA ILE A 82 4.81 4.33 8.66
C ILE A 82 5.34 4.42 7.22
N ALA A 83 5.34 5.63 6.69
CA ALA A 83 5.87 5.96 5.36
C ALA A 83 6.64 7.29 5.49
N THR A 84 7.89 7.20 5.90
CA THR A 84 8.77 8.33 6.10
C THR A 84 9.20 8.99 4.79
N VAL A 85 9.63 10.25 4.86
CA VAL A 85 10.26 10.93 3.72
C VAL A 85 11.52 10.17 3.30
N GLY A 86 11.66 9.87 2.00
CA GLY A 86 12.75 9.04 1.49
C GLY A 86 12.66 7.56 1.84
N GLY A 87 11.67 7.14 2.63
CA GLY A 87 11.48 5.74 3.01
C GLY A 87 12.58 5.18 3.92
N VAL A 88 13.19 6.05 4.74
CA VAL A 88 14.26 5.69 5.69
C VAL A 88 13.64 5.15 6.97
N LEU A 89 14.22 4.10 7.53
CA LEU A 89 13.81 3.53 8.81
C LEU A 89 14.31 4.42 9.97
N PRO A 90 13.43 4.88 10.88
CA PRO A 90 13.88 5.59 12.07
C PRO A 90 14.79 4.70 12.95
N GLU A 91 15.94 5.19 13.37
CA GLU A 91 16.90 4.43 14.20
C GLU A 91 16.24 3.87 15.47
N ALA A 92 15.29 4.61 16.05
CA ALA A 92 14.53 4.17 17.23
C ALA A 92 13.70 2.89 16.99
N PHE A 93 13.46 2.49 15.74
CA PHE A 93 12.71 1.26 15.43
C PHE A 93 13.59 0.02 15.48
N LEU A 94 14.90 0.13 15.31
CA LEU A 94 15.80 -1.03 15.31
C LEU A 94 15.69 -1.88 16.60
N PRO A 95 15.78 -1.31 17.83
CA PRO A 95 15.62 -2.10 19.06
C PRO A 95 14.23 -2.74 19.19
N ILE A 96 13.20 -2.09 18.65
CA ILE A 96 11.83 -2.62 18.66
C ILE A 96 11.72 -3.82 17.71
N ILE A 97 12.28 -3.71 16.50
CA ILE A 97 12.35 -4.79 15.52
C ILE A 97 13.12 -5.98 16.07
N GLU A 98 14.26 -5.75 16.74
CA GLU A 98 15.02 -6.83 17.40
C GLU A 98 14.18 -7.53 18.46
N THR A 99 13.40 -6.78 19.25
CA THR A 99 12.48 -7.35 20.25
C THR A 99 11.42 -8.22 19.57
N CYS A 100 10.84 -7.77 18.47
CA CYS A 100 9.89 -8.56 17.69
C CYS A 100 10.50 -9.87 17.17
N ILE A 101 11.70 -9.81 16.58
CA ILE A 101 12.42 -10.96 16.06
C ILE A 101 12.72 -11.99 17.18
N LYS A 102 13.22 -11.53 18.32
CA LYS A 102 13.51 -12.37 19.51
C LYS A 102 12.25 -13.06 20.05
N ASN A 103 11.07 -12.47 19.82
CA ASN A 103 9.78 -13.06 20.15
C ASN A 103 9.12 -13.79 18.95
N LYS A 104 9.94 -14.20 17.97
CA LYS A 104 9.56 -15.02 16.81
C LYS A 104 8.50 -14.37 15.90
N MET A 105 8.49 -13.05 15.80
CA MET A 105 7.68 -12.34 14.84
C MET A 105 8.47 -12.05 13.56
N SER A 106 7.93 -12.42 12.42
CA SER A 106 8.42 -12.00 11.10
C SER A 106 8.17 -10.50 10.90
N ILE A 107 9.07 -9.82 10.19
CA ILE A 107 8.96 -8.36 9.99
C ILE A 107 8.52 -8.06 8.57
N VAL A 108 7.47 -7.24 8.43
CA VAL A 108 7.01 -6.73 7.15
C VAL A 108 7.37 -5.25 7.04
N ASN A 109 8.25 -4.95 6.12
CA ASN A 109 8.77 -3.61 5.89
C ASN A 109 8.28 -3.05 4.54
N GLY A 110 7.66 -1.89 4.58
CA GLY A 110 7.20 -1.16 3.39
C GLY A 110 8.00 0.10 3.08
N LEU A 111 9.15 0.31 3.71
CA LEU A 111 10.05 1.43 3.45
C LEU A 111 10.99 1.13 2.28
N HIS A 112 11.74 2.16 1.82
CA HIS A 112 12.77 1.99 0.78
C HIS A 112 14.10 1.49 1.34
N GLU A 113 14.34 1.70 2.64
CA GLU A 113 15.47 1.08 3.35
C GLU A 113 15.12 -0.37 3.68
N TYR A 114 15.91 -1.32 3.15
CA TYR A 114 15.62 -2.75 3.31
C TYR A 114 16.26 -3.31 4.57
N LEU A 115 15.45 -3.98 5.39
CA LEU A 115 15.94 -4.72 6.56
C LEU A 115 16.85 -5.87 6.16
N SER A 116 16.59 -6.49 5.01
CA SER A 116 17.41 -7.57 4.46
C SER A 116 18.80 -7.15 3.98
N ASP A 117 19.12 -5.85 3.98
CA ASP A 117 20.46 -5.35 3.72
C ASP A 117 21.25 -5.10 5.01
N ASN A 118 20.58 -5.11 6.18
CA ASN A 118 21.21 -4.99 7.49
C ASN A 118 21.70 -6.35 7.99
N LYS A 119 23.03 -6.56 8.01
CA LYS A 119 23.64 -7.84 8.37
C LYS A 119 23.30 -8.31 9.79
N HIS A 120 23.19 -7.38 10.75
CA HIS A 120 22.84 -7.73 12.12
C HIS A 120 21.38 -8.23 12.19
N ILE A 121 20.45 -7.52 11.60
CA ILE A 121 19.03 -7.91 11.55
C ILE A 121 18.86 -9.24 10.80
N CYS A 122 19.56 -9.44 9.68
CA CYS A 122 19.55 -10.72 8.96
C CYS A 122 20.04 -11.90 9.82
N SER A 123 21.15 -11.72 10.56
CA SER A 123 21.68 -12.76 11.43
C SER A 123 20.71 -13.11 12.54
N LEU A 124 20.10 -12.09 13.15
CA LEU A 124 19.13 -12.26 14.24
C LEU A 124 17.85 -12.96 13.73
N ALA A 125 17.35 -12.56 12.56
CA ALA A 125 16.18 -13.20 11.95
C ALA A 125 16.42 -14.68 11.62
N ALA A 126 17.61 -15.00 11.09
CA ALA A 126 18.00 -16.39 10.82
C ALA A 126 18.11 -17.22 12.10
N GLU A 127 18.70 -16.69 13.18
CA GLU A 127 18.79 -17.34 14.50
C GLU A 127 17.41 -17.67 15.07
N HIS A 128 16.46 -16.74 14.95
CA HIS A 128 15.10 -16.91 15.47
C HIS A 128 14.12 -17.56 14.48
N GLN A 129 14.58 -17.90 13.26
CA GLN A 129 13.78 -18.55 12.21
C GLN A 129 12.54 -17.74 11.80
N VAL A 130 12.71 -16.43 11.62
CA VAL A 130 11.67 -15.51 11.16
C VAL A 130 12.04 -14.86 9.84
N ASP A 131 11.04 -14.41 9.09
CA ASP A 131 11.21 -13.79 7.79
C ASP A 131 11.36 -12.26 7.89
N LEU A 132 12.21 -11.70 7.02
CA LEU A 132 12.28 -10.28 6.73
C LEU A 132 11.66 -10.02 5.37
N ILE A 133 10.48 -9.43 5.34
CA ILE A 133 9.69 -9.20 4.12
C ILE A 133 9.78 -7.72 3.74
N ASP A 134 10.75 -7.37 2.92
CA ASP A 134 10.88 -6.04 2.32
C ASP A 134 9.99 -5.93 1.09
N VAL A 135 8.78 -5.43 1.26
CA VAL A 135 7.74 -5.41 0.21
C VAL A 135 8.17 -4.59 -1.01
N ARG A 136 9.00 -3.56 -0.80
CA ARG A 136 9.55 -2.71 -1.86
C ARG A 136 10.85 -3.24 -2.48
N LYS A 137 11.38 -4.38 -2.02
CA LYS A 137 12.58 -4.95 -2.63
C LYS A 137 12.28 -5.35 -4.08
N PRO A 138 13.01 -4.81 -5.07
CA PRO A 138 12.75 -5.09 -6.48
C PRO A 138 12.84 -6.58 -6.78
N LYS A 139 11.98 -7.06 -7.68
CA LYS A 139 12.14 -8.40 -8.26
C LYS A 139 13.48 -8.50 -8.98
N ALA A 140 14.05 -9.70 -9.05
CA ALA A 140 15.20 -9.93 -9.91
C ALA A 140 14.82 -9.67 -11.38
N LYS A 141 15.76 -9.12 -12.18
CA LYS A 141 15.47 -8.75 -13.58
C LYS A 141 14.86 -9.87 -14.42
N LYS A 142 15.27 -11.13 -14.16
CA LYS A 142 14.76 -12.32 -14.85
C LYS A 142 13.28 -12.62 -14.54
N ASP A 143 12.75 -12.07 -13.45
CA ASP A 143 11.39 -12.27 -12.95
C ASP A 143 10.47 -11.07 -13.29
N LEU A 144 11.01 -10.09 -14.00
CA LEU A 144 10.27 -8.92 -14.48
C LEU A 144 9.72 -9.18 -15.88
N HIS A 145 8.53 -8.65 -16.15
CA HIS A 145 7.86 -8.77 -17.44
C HIS A 145 8.04 -7.50 -18.26
N PHE A 146 8.29 -7.69 -19.56
CA PHE A 146 8.30 -6.59 -20.53
C PHE A 146 6.93 -6.51 -21.21
N TRP A 147 6.46 -5.31 -21.52
CA TRP A 147 5.19 -5.10 -22.20
C TRP A 147 5.18 -5.74 -23.59
N ASN A 148 4.15 -6.50 -23.91
CA ASN A 148 4.08 -7.28 -25.16
C ASN A 148 2.75 -7.16 -25.92
N GLY A 149 1.80 -6.35 -25.40
CA GLY A 149 0.50 -6.12 -26.05
C GLY A 149 -0.57 -7.14 -25.67
N SER A 150 -0.32 -8.07 -24.74
CA SER A 150 -1.32 -9.02 -24.26
C SER A 150 -2.55 -8.35 -23.63
N ILE A 151 -2.40 -7.11 -23.17
CA ILE A 151 -3.48 -6.28 -22.64
C ILE A 151 -4.65 -6.13 -23.63
N HIS A 152 -4.40 -6.16 -24.93
CA HIS A 152 -5.43 -6.04 -25.96
C HIS A 152 -6.37 -7.25 -26.03
N GLN A 153 -6.04 -8.36 -25.37
CA GLN A 153 -6.89 -9.53 -25.26
C GLN A 153 -7.88 -9.41 -24.08
N VAL A 154 -7.65 -8.49 -23.15
CA VAL A 154 -8.52 -8.25 -22.01
C VAL A 154 -9.77 -7.52 -22.46
N LYS A 155 -10.94 -8.16 -22.25
CA LYS A 155 -12.26 -7.62 -22.65
C LYS A 155 -12.99 -6.95 -21.49
N THR A 156 -12.49 -7.09 -20.28
CA THR A 156 -13.04 -6.50 -19.05
C THR A 156 -12.86 -4.99 -19.06
N ASN A 157 -13.83 -4.28 -18.49
CA ASN A 157 -13.69 -2.84 -18.26
C ASN A 157 -12.56 -2.55 -17.26
N ILE A 158 -11.55 -1.83 -17.70
CA ILE A 158 -10.42 -1.40 -16.88
C ILE A 158 -10.63 0.06 -16.52
N ILE A 159 -10.64 0.35 -15.22
CA ILE A 159 -10.85 1.70 -14.67
C ILE A 159 -9.62 2.12 -13.88
N ALA A 160 -8.95 3.20 -14.27
CA ALA A 160 -7.86 3.78 -13.51
C ALA A 160 -8.40 4.73 -12.44
N VAL A 161 -8.06 4.50 -11.17
CA VAL A 161 -8.38 5.41 -10.07
C VAL A 161 -7.18 6.28 -9.80
N ILE A 162 -7.07 7.40 -10.50
CA ILE A 162 -5.94 8.34 -10.40
C ILE A 162 -6.31 9.56 -9.56
N GLY A 163 -5.37 10.45 -9.31
CA GLY A 163 -5.62 11.61 -8.46
C GLY A 163 -4.89 12.84 -8.93
N THR A 164 -5.29 13.99 -8.39
CA THR A 164 -4.61 15.27 -8.64
C THR A 164 -3.35 15.44 -7.79
N ASP A 165 -3.06 14.51 -6.87
CA ASP A 165 -1.89 14.52 -5.99
C ASP A 165 -1.67 13.17 -5.29
N CYS A 166 -0.59 13.02 -4.54
CA CYS A 166 -0.34 11.92 -3.61
C CYS A 166 -1.32 11.94 -2.42
N ALA A 167 -1.45 10.79 -1.74
CA ALA A 167 -2.18 10.65 -0.47
C ALA A 167 -3.60 11.25 -0.45
N LEU A 168 -4.32 11.20 -1.58
CA LEU A 168 -5.73 11.65 -1.70
C LEU A 168 -6.76 10.55 -1.42
N GLY A 169 -6.30 9.32 -1.18
CA GLY A 169 -7.19 8.19 -0.92
C GLY A 169 -7.54 7.36 -2.16
N LYS A 170 -6.73 7.35 -3.20
CA LYS A 170 -6.94 6.53 -4.41
C LYS A 170 -7.20 5.06 -4.09
N ARG A 171 -6.33 4.44 -3.27
CA ARG A 171 -6.52 3.06 -2.80
C ARG A 171 -7.81 2.88 -1.98
N THR A 172 -8.09 3.82 -1.07
CA THR A 172 -9.34 3.79 -0.27
C THR A 172 -10.56 3.84 -1.19
N THR A 173 -10.53 4.68 -2.23
CA THR A 173 -11.58 4.75 -3.25
C THR A 173 -11.74 3.41 -3.98
N CYS A 174 -10.64 2.78 -4.42
CA CYS A 174 -10.71 1.43 -5.02
C CYS A 174 -11.39 0.44 -4.08
N ARG A 175 -10.97 0.38 -2.80
CA ARG A 175 -11.54 -0.56 -1.82
C ARG A 175 -13.03 -0.30 -1.54
N LEU A 176 -13.46 0.95 -1.47
CA LEU A 176 -14.87 1.29 -1.32
C LEU A 176 -15.70 0.85 -2.54
N ILE A 177 -15.15 1.01 -3.74
CA ILE A 177 -15.80 0.55 -4.98
C ILE A 177 -15.87 -0.98 -4.99
N LEU A 178 -14.79 -1.69 -4.63
CA LEU A 178 -14.81 -3.16 -4.53
C LEU A 178 -15.89 -3.64 -3.56
N GLN A 179 -15.99 -3.04 -2.39
CA GLN A 179 -17.03 -3.37 -1.41
C GLN A 179 -18.45 -3.11 -1.93
N ALA A 180 -18.63 -2.00 -2.66
CA ALA A 180 -19.91 -1.70 -3.29
C ALA A 180 -20.23 -2.72 -4.40
N CYS A 181 -19.28 -3.06 -5.25
CA CYS A 181 -19.44 -4.09 -6.29
C CYS A 181 -19.83 -5.44 -5.68
N GLN A 182 -19.13 -5.85 -4.61
CA GLN A 182 -19.43 -7.11 -3.92
C GLN A 182 -20.87 -7.16 -3.37
N LYS A 183 -21.35 -6.05 -2.80
CA LYS A 183 -22.75 -5.94 -2.33
C LYS A 183 -23.78 -6.09 -3.45
N HIS A 184 -23.38 -5.80 -4.68
CA HIS A 184 -24.23 -5.91 -5.87
C HIS A 184 -23.92 -7.15 -6.72
N ASN A 185 -23.14 -8.11 -6.21
CA ASN A 185 -22.74 -9.34 -6.91
C ASN A 185 -21.97 -9.06 -8.22
N ILE A 186 -21.23 -7.96 -8.28
CA ILE A 186 -20.35 -7.63 -9.41
C ILE A 186 -18.95 -8.15 -9.05
N ASN A 187 -18.38 -9.00 -9.89
CA ASN A 187 -17.02 -9.51 -9.73
C ASN A 187 -15.99 -8.42 -10.11
N ALA A 188 -15.66 -7.58 -9.15
CA ALA A 188 -14.64 -6.53 -9.31
C ALA A 188 -13.32 -6.95 -8.68
N GLN A 189 -12.22 -6.65 -9.35
CA GLN A 189 -10.86 -6.92 -8.88
C GLN A 189 -10.05 -5.62 -8.84
N MET A 190 -8.97 -5.61 -8.03
CA MET A 190 -8.06 -4.47 -7.94
C MET A 190 -6.63 -4.89 -8.25
N ILE A 191 -6.00 -4.14 -9.12
CA ILE A 191 -4.55 -4.18 -9.32
C ILE A 191 -3.93 -3.19 -8.35
N TYR A 192 -3.24 -3.70 -7.32
CA TYR A 192 -2.49 -2.84 -6.41
C TYR A 192 -1.18 -2.39 -7.07
N THR A 193 -0.73 -1.20 -6.74
CA THR A 193 0.51 -0.62 -7.28
C THR A 193 1.44 -0.10 -6.18
N GLY A 194 1.08 -0.30 -4.93
CA GLY A 194 1.86 0.12 -3.77
C GLY A 194 1.92 -0.93 -2.67
N GLN A 195 2.89 -0.79 -1.79
CA GLN A 195 3.16 -1.72 -0.69
C GLN A 195 1.94 -1.97 0.21
N THR A 196 1.14 -0.94 0.47
CA THR A 196 -0.02 -1.12 1.35
C THR A 196 -1.10 -1.97 0.69
N GLY A 197 -1.24 -1.91 -0.65
CA GLY A 197 -2.15 -2.79 -1.39
C GLY A 197 -1.76 -4.25 -1.25
N TRP A 198 -0.46 -4.57 -1.34
CA TRP A 198 0.07 -5.89 -1.05
C TRP A 198 -0.21 -6.32 0.40
N MET A 199 0.11 -5.45 1.37
CA MET A 199 -0.12 -5.72 2.80
C MET A 199 -1.60 -5.90 3.13
N GLN A 200 -2.50 -5.29 2.39
CA GLN A 200 -3.95 -5.46 2.54
C GLN A 200 -4.51 -6.73 1.89
N GLY A 201 -3.66 -7.59 1.32
CA GLY A 201 -4.07 -8.87 0.75
C GLY A 201 -4.29 -8.84 -0.77
N GLY A 202 -3.93 -7.74 -1.44
CA GLY A 202 -3.98 -7.68 -2.90
C GLY A 202 -3.31 -8.89 -3.54
N LYS A 203 -4.02 -9.58 -4.43
CA LYS A 203 -3.52 -10.76 -5.13
C LYS A 203 -2.80 -10.37 -6.42
N TYR A 204 -3.34 -9.41 -7.15
CA TYR A 204 -2.82 -8.95 -8.43
C TYR A 204 -2.22 -7.56 -8.30
N GLY A 205 -1.01 -7.36 -8.80
CA GLY A 205 -0.35 -6.07 -8.77
C GLY A 205 1.17 -6.17 -8.66
N PHE A 206 1.78 -5.03 -8.44
CA PHE A 206 3.23 -4.88 -8.30
C PHE A 206 3.53 -3.61 -7.51
N ILE A 207 4.80 -3.39 -7.16
CA ILE A 207 5.19 -2.17 -6.45
C ILE A 207 5.79 -1.19 -7.46
N PHE A 208 4.99 -0.20 -7.84
CA PHE A 208 5.29 0.75 -8.91
C PHE A 208 6.60 1.50 -8.67
N ASP A 209 6.77 2.07 -7.47
CA ASP A 209 7.90 2.94 -7.12
C ASP A 209 9.22 2.18 -6.82
N SER A 210 9.21 0.86 -6.89
CA SER A 210 10.41 0.02 -6.79
C SER A 210 10.62 -0.88 -8.01
N THR A 211 9.80 -0.73 -9.02
CA THR A 211 9.97 -1.44 -10.30
C THR A 211 10.88 -0.63 -11.22
N LEU A 212 11.82 -1.31 -11.89
CA LEU A 212 12.66 -0.68 -12.90
C LEU A 212 11.79 -0.07 -14.02
N ASN A 213 12.08 1.17 -14.40
CA ASN A 213 11.27 1.96 -15.32
C ASN A 213 10.86 1.22 -16.60
N ASP A 214 11.78 0.53 -17.25
CA ASP A 214 11.53 -0.22 -18.49
C ASP A 214 10.52 -1.36 -18.33
N PHE A 215 10.27 -1.79 -17.11
CA PHE A 215 9.38 -2.92 -16.79
C PHE A 215 8.05 -2.52 -16.18
N ILE A 216 7.86 -1.25 -15.81
CA ILE A 216 6.60 -0.77 -15.20
C ILE A 216 5.39 -1.13 -16.07
N SER A 217 5.46 -0.83 -17.36
CA SER A 217 4.39 -1.14 -18.32
C SER A 217 4.11 -2.63 -18.43
N GLY A 218 5.16 -3.45 -18.43
CA GLY A 218 5.04 -4.91 -18.52
C GLY A 218 4.52 -5.55 -17.23
N GLU A 219 4.96 -5.09 -16.06
CA GLU A 219 4.43 -5.56 -14.78
C GLU A 219 2.95 -5.20 -14.61
N LEU A 220 2.55 -4.00 -15.05
CA LEU A 220 1.15 -3.60 -15.07
C LEU A 220 0.30 -4.49 -15.99
N GLU A 221 0.76 -4.69 -17.23
CA GLU A 221 0.10 -5.57 -18.19
C GLU A 221 -0.04 -6.99 -17.64
N HIS A 222 1.06 -7.56 -17.12
CA HIS A 222 1.10 -8.88 -16.53
C HIS A 222 0.08 -9.04 -15.39
N ALA A 223 0.03 -8.06 -14.48
CA ALA A 223 -0.92 -8.07 -13.36
C ALA A 223 -2.38 -8.05 -13.83
N ILE A 224 -2.70 -7.21 -14.82
CA ILE A 224 -4.07 -7.10 -15.37
C ILE A 224 -4.46 -8.37 -16.13
N VAL A 225 -3.58 -8.89 -16.99
CA VAL A 225 -3.84 -10.09 -17.79
C VAL A 225 -4.03 -11.33 -16.90
N ASN A 226 -3.18 -11.49 -15.87
CA ASN A 226 -3.33 -12.59 -14.91
C ASN A 226 -4.65 -12.48 -14.13
N CYS A 227 -4.98 -11.26 -13.67
CA CYS A 227 -6.25 -11.01 -13.01
C CYS A 227 -7.44 -11.40 -13.89
N TYR A 228 -7.44 -10.97 -15.15
CA TYR A 228 -8.48 -11.29 -16.13
C TYR A 228 -8.61 -12.80 -16.36
N ASN A 229 -7.50 -13.48 -16.61
CA ASN A 229 -7.48 -14.91 -16.92
C ASN A 229 -7.93 -15.78 -15.74
N GLU A 230 -7.56 -15.40 -14.51
CA GLU A 230 -7.88 -16.19 -13.33
C GLU A 230 -9.29 -15.92 -12.77
N THR A 231 -9.82 -14.71 -12.97
CA THR A 231 -11.06 -14.30 -12.29
C THR A 231 -12.24 -14.07 -13.23
N SER A 232 -11.98 -13.84 -14.50
CA SER A 232 -13.00 -13.38 -15.46
C SER A 232 -13.80 -12.19 -14.90
N ALA A 233 -13.10 -11.24 -14.26
CA ALA A 233 -13.73 -10.11 -13.58
C ALA A 233 -14.61 -9.27 -14.52
N ASP A 234 -15.71 -8.75 -14.00
CA ASP A 234 -16.59 -7.80 -14.71
C ASP A 234 -15.92 -6.42 -14.79
N VAL A 235 -15.13 -6.07 -13.77
CA VAL A 235 -14.43 -4.78 -13.65
C VAL A 235 -13.07 -4.99 -13.02
N ILE A 236 -12.04 -4.34 -13.57
CA ILE A 236 -10.70 -4.26 -12.99
C ILE A 236 -10.39 -2.81 -12.65
N LEU A 237 -10.12 -2.53 -11.38
CA LEU A 237 -9.69 -1.23 -10.89
C LEU A 237 -8.17 -1.19 -10.81
N ILE A 238 -7.52 -0.17 -11.33
CA ILE A 238 -6.09 0.07 -11.13
C ILE A 238 -5.92 1.11 -10.02
N GLU A 239 -5.19 0.75 -8.96
CA GLU A 239 -4.78 1.71 -7.93
C GLU A 239 -3.78 2.70 -8.53
N GLY A 240 -4.13 3.97 -8.58
CA GLY A 240 -3.25 5.02 -9.09
C GLY A 240 -2.15 5.41 -8.09
N GLN A 241 -1.02 5.79 -8.62
CA GLN A 241 0.11 6.35 -7.87
C GLN A 241 0.24 7.84 -8.16
N SER A 242 0.79 8.61 -7.21
CA SER A 242 1.08 10.04 -7.37
C SER A 242 -0.01 10.81 -8.15
N ALA A 243 0.39 11.60 -9.14
CA ALA A 243 -0.47 12.29 -10.10
C ALA A 243 0.29 12.56 -11.39
N LEU A 244 -0.41 12.76 -12.51
CA LEU A 244 0.22 13.03 -13.82
C LEU A 244 1.15 14.25 -13.81
N ARG A 245 0.84 15.26 -12.98
CA ARG A 245 1.58 16.53 -12.91
C ARG A 245 2.30 16.76 -11.59
N ASN A 246 2.35 15.78 -10.69
CA ASN A 246 3.11 15.94 -9.45
C ASN A 246 4.60 15.95 -9.76
N PRO A 247 5.34 17.03 -9.46
CA PRO A 247 6.75 17.15 -9.84
C PRO A 247 7.68 16.20 -9.08
N SER A 248 7.27 15.70 -7.93
CA SER A 248 8.09 14.76 -7.14
C SER A 248 8.08 13.34 -7.70
N GLY A 249 7.14 13.01 -8.56
CA GLY A 249 7.01 11.69 -9.17
C GLY A 249 5.79 11.62 -10.07
N PRO A 250 5.86 12.14 -11.32
CA PRO A 250 4.74 12.03 -12.26
C PRO A 250 4.41 10.57 -12.51
N ALA A 251 3.14 10.21 -12.39
CA ALA A 251 2.66 8.85 -12.64
C ALA A 251 1.18 8.84 -13.04
N GLY A 252 0.80 7.86 -13.84
CA GLY A 252 -0.60 7.70 -14.28
C GLY A 252 -0.74 7.47 -15.77
N ALA A 253 0.19 7.94 -16.60
CA ALA A 253 0.20 7.70 -18.02
C ALA A 253 0.23 6.20 -18.36
N GLU A 254 0.99 5.43 -17.58
CA GLU A 254 1.13 3.99 -17.71
C GLU A 254 -0.21 3.27 -17.54
N PHE A 255 -1.05 3.73 -16.61
CA PHE A 255 -2.37 3.12 -16.37
C PHE A 255 -3.32 3.34 -17.54
N LEU A 256 -3.21 4.50 -18.19
CA LEU A 256 -4.05 4.89 -19.34
C LEU A 256 -3.57 4.20 -20.63
N VAL A 257 -2.27 4.27 -20.91
CA VAL A 257 -1.68 3.80 -22.15
C VAL A 257 -1.37 2.30 -22.09
N SER A 258 -0.48 1.89 -21.18
CA SER A 258 -0.01 0.51 -21.08
C SER A 258 -1.03 -0.43 -20.45
N GLY A 259 -1.78 0.06 -19.44
CA GLY A 259 -2.88 -0.66 -18.79
C GLY A 259 -4.19 -0.60 -19.56
N ASN A 260 -4.25 0.15 -20.68
CA ASN A 260 -5.44 0.30 -21.54
C ASN A 260 -6.71 0.69 -20.80
N ALA A 261 -6.60 1.50 -19.73
CA ALA A 261 -7.77 1.96 -18.98
C ALA A 261 -8.53 3.01 -19.79
N LYS A 262 -9.76 2.68 -20.19
CA LYS A 262 -10.64 3.56 -20.97
C LYS A 262 -11.59 4.40 -20.10
N GLN A 263 -11.62 4.12 -18.83
CA GLN A 263 -12.42 4.86 -17.84
C GLN A 263 -11.51 5.31 -16.70
N VAL A 264 -11.80 6.49 -16.17
CA VAL A 264 -11.01 7.09 -15.09
C VAL A 264 -11.90 7.62 -13.99
N ILE A 265 -11.51 7.33 -12.75
CA ILE A 265 -12.03 8.00 -11.56
C ILE A 265 -10.95 8.93 -11.06
N LEU A 266 -11.20 10.25 -11.10
CA LEU A 266 -10.27 11.25 -10.63
C LEU A 266 -10.57 11.63 -9.17
N VAL A 267 -9.65 11.28 -8.27
CA VAL A 267 -9.73 11.61 -6.84
C VAL A 267 -9.10 12.98 -6.61
N HIS A 268 -9.82 13.87 -5.95
CA HIS A 268 -9.40 15.24 -5.71
C HIS A 268 -9.71 15.70 -4.28
N ALA A 269 -8.83 16.53 -3.71
CA ALA A 269 -9.04 17.20 -2.43
C ALA A 269 -9.20 18.70 -2.64
N PRO A 270 -10.43 19.26 -2.63
CA PRO A 270 -10.69 20.68 -2.99
C PRO A 270 -9.96 21.71 -2.13
N LYS A 271 -9.63 21.34 -0.88
CA LYS A 271 -8.92 22.22 0.06
C LYS A 271 -7.39 22.19 -0.11
N ARG A 272 -6.84 21.22 -0.84
CA ARG A 272 -5.41 21.09 -1.06
C ARG A 272 -4.98 22.01 -2.21
N LYS A 273 -4.10 22.98 -1.93
CA LYS A 273 -3.67 23.99 -2.90
C LYS A 273 -2.34 23.66 -3.58
N HIS A 274 -1.45 22.95 -2.89
CA HIS A 274 -0.11 22.65 -3.37
C HIS A 274 0.16 21.14 -3.29
N TYR A 275 1.01 20.66 -4.20
CA TYR A 275 1.42 19.25 -4.20
C TYR A 275 2.04 18.87 -2.85
N GLU A 276 1.50 17.81 -2.25
CA GLU A 276 1.88 17.26 -0.93
C GLU A 276 1.99 18.33 0.17
N HIS A 277 1.12 19.37 0.11
CA HIS A 277 1.12 20.52 1.01
C HIS A 277 2.39 21.37 0.96
N THR A 278 3.26 21.19 -0.04
CA THR A 278 4.55 21.89 -0.16
C THR A 278 4.49 23.01 -1.21
N PRO A 279 4.46 24.29 -0.82
CA PRO A 279 4.34 25.42 -1.77
C PRO A 279 5.43 25.46 -2.83
N LEU A 280 6.64 25.02 -2.50
CA LEU A 280 7.78 24.94 -3.44
C LEU A 280 7.56 23.96 -4.59
N TRP A 281 6.66 23.00 -4.45
CA TRP A 281 6.35 22.02 -5.49
C TRP A 281 5.29 22.53 -6.48
N GLY A 282 4.77 23.72 -6.23
CA GLY A 282 3.79 24.37 -7.08
C GLY A 282 2.33 24.08 -6.69
N ALA A 283 1.44 24.77 -7.37
CA ALA A 283 0.01 24.64 -7.16
C ALA A 283 -0.55 23.41 -7.89
N ILE A 284 -1.50 22.72 -7.25
CA ILE A 284 -2.28 21.67 -7.90
C ILE A 284 -3.16 22.33 -8.97
N HIS A 285 -3.17 21.75 -10.16
CA HIS A 285 -4.02 22.20 -11.25
C HIS A 285 -5.50 21.94 -10.96
N ASP A 286 -6.37 22.72 -11.58
CA ASP A 286 -7.82 22.54 -11.44
C ASP A 286 -8.30 21.23 -12.08
N VAL A 287 -9.45 20.75 -11.61
CA VAL A 287 -10.05 19.49 -12.08
C VAL A 287 -10.36 19.50 -13.58
N PRO A 288 -10.92 20.57 -14.18
CA PRO A 288 -11.12 20.61 -15.63
C PRO A 288 -9.83 20.43 -16.44
N SER A 289 -8.75 21.06 -16.01
CA SER A 289 -7.43 20.94 -16.65
C SER A 289 -6.85 19.53 -16.54
N GLU A 290 -7.04 18.84 -15.38
CA GLU A 290 -6.65 17.45 -15.22
C GLU A 290 -7.47 16.51 -16.12
N ILE A 291 -8.79 16.72 -16.19
CA ILE A 291 -9.68 15.95 -17.08
C ILE A 291 -9.27 16.13 -18.54
N ALA A 292 -8.97 17.37 -18.96
CA ALA A 292 -8.49 17.62 -20.33
C ALA A 292 -7.20 16.88 -20.64
N LEU A 293 -6.23 16.90 -19.72
CA LEU A 293 -4.97 16.16 -19.86
C LEU A 293 -5.21 14.63 -19.94
N ILE A 294 -6.04 14.09 -19.06
CA ILE A 294 -6.37 12.65 -19.04
C ILE A 294 -6.96 12.21 -20.39
N LYS A 295 -7.88 13.01 -20.94
CA LYS A 295 -8.50 12.74 -22.26
C LYS A 295 -7.52 12.75 -23.43
N MET A 296 -6.37 13.40 -23.29
CA MET A 296 -5.31 13.38 -24.33
C MET A 296 -4.52 12.08 -24.37
N TYR A 297 -4.55 11.27 -23.30
CA TYR A 297 -3.87 9.97 -23.25
C TYR A 297 -4.74 8.82 -23.79
N GLY A 298 -6.02 8.96 -23.89
CA GLY A 298 -6.98 7.92 -24.31
C GLY A 298 -8.17 8.45 -25.00
#